data_89e091931dc077b5829be5827e1466f3
#
_entry.id   89e091931dc077b5829be5827e1466f3
#
_cell.length_a   1.000
_cell.length_b   1.000
_cell.length_c   1.000
_cell.angle_alpha   90.00
_cell.angle_beta   90.00
_cell.angle_gamma   90.00
#
_symmetry.space_group_name_H-M   'P 1'
#
loop_
_entity.id
_entity.type
_entity.pdbx_description
1 polymer ?
#
loop_
_entity_poly.entity_id
_entity_poly.type
_entity_poly.pdbx_seq_one_letter_code
_entity_poly.pdbx_strand_id
1 'polypeptide(L)'
;MAIYTAPIKALSNQKFRDFNKLYGDRVGILTGDITLNPDAPLLIMTTEIYRNSLFEGGTRFARCRWVIFDEVHFLDDRERGTVWEEALLLTPRETEILALSATTPNAPQLAAWIERIHGRPVRIIEETRRSVPLQFTFQCQDHLYANMDLLQKEGYRGMENVTGARRPFQMGRHRGGKRFFKKRSSGFTPAPERAYGRPNRADHLLRQIQSNGHLPCLYFAFGRRRVEDLAWEFAAMGLATAEQKQQLLEQFDTLCRQFEISHERSAANMRELVAQGVAFHHAGLLPTLKEVVERLFSSRLIRVIVTTETFALGVNMPARAVVLDTLARRTDGPRSVLRVRELSQMAGRAGRRGMDEKGFVYLRVNPWEVSFADLNHLLHGKPEQVSSRFNLTYATVLNLYRSYGQDLLPFYKKTLHAYQATAVQQKEAFSLIERRLQLLQKLGYTATPQGPSVARGKLTLKGAFAVSIYGYELFLSELFEAGLLDSLNLIDLGTLLLALVYEPRRRFGSSPRVSHHVREIAERSLRILEKIHLEERKFRITPLTKVPAFDLSAGIERWIGGADFSKVVEITEAAEGELIRYLRMTVQLCRALALAPAASKALRDKAGRLLHLINRNEVDAEAELRKSL
;
A
#
# COMPACT_ATOMS: atom_id res chain seq x y z
N MET A 1 12.96 -20.33 -17.50
CA MET A 1 12.05 -19.24 -17.11
C MET A 1 12.55 -18.63 -15.81
N ALA A 2 12.46 -17.30 -15.69
CA ALA A 2 12.72 -16.58 -14.44
C ALA A 2 11.50 -15.72 -14.10
N ILE A 3 11.21 -15.55 -12.81
CA ILE A 3 10.12 -14.74 -12.31
C ILE A 3 10.70 -13.65 -11.40
N TYR A 4 10.33 -12.41 -11.66
CA TYR A 4 10.65 -11.27 -10.80
C TYR A 4 9.38 -10.82 -10.09
N THR A 5 9.35 -10.91 -8.76
CA THR A 5 8.20 -10.48 -7.97
C THR A 5 8.48 -9.13 -7.29
N ALA A 6 7.50 -8.23 -7.33
CA ALA A 6 7.59 -6.91 -6.71
C ALA A 6 6.40 -6.63 -5.79
N PRO A 7 6.59 -5.80 -4.75
CA PRO A 7 5.55 -5.52 -3.76
C PRO A 7 4.39 -4.68 -4.28
N ILE A 8 4.61 -3.88 -5.30
CA ILE A 8 3.60 -2.95 -5.80
C ILE A 8 3.59 -2.89 -7.34
N LYS A 9 2.42 -2.65 -7.91
CA LYS A 9 2.22 -2.56 -9.36
C LYS A 9 3.11 -1.52 -10.04
N ALA A 10 3.31 -0.36 -9.42
CA ALA A 10 4.16 0.70 -9.98
C ALA A 10 5.60 0.21 -10.20
N LEU A 11 6.17 -0.51 -9.23
CA LEU A 11 7.50 -1.11 -9.36
C LEU A 11 7.52 -2.21 -10.41
N SER A 12 6.47 -3.05 -10.48
CA SER A 12 6.33 -4.06 -11.53
C SER A 12 6.32 -3.43 -12.92
N ASN A 13 5.53 -2.36 -13.11
CA ASN A 13 5.47 -1.63 -14.38
C ASN A 13 6.81 -0.97 -14.74
N GLN A 14 7.50 -0.37 -13.79
CA GLN A 14 8.83 0.20 -14.01
C GLN A 14 9.82 -0.87 -14.42
N LYS A 15 9.90 -2.00 -13.70
CA LYS A 15 10.80 -3.11 -14.03
C LYS A 15 10.47 -3.74 -15.37
N PHE A 16 9.18 -3.82 -15.72
CA PHE A 16 8.77 -4.29 -17.03
C PHE A 16 9.31 -3.38 -18.13
N ARG A 17 9.17 -2.05 -18.00
CA ARG A 17 9.73 -1.10 -18.98
C ARG A 17 11.26 -1.21 -19.09
N ASP A 18 11.93 -1.27 -17.94
CA ASP A 18 13.40 -1.36 -17.89
C ASP A 18 13.90 -2.63 -18.58
N PHE A 19 13.28 -3.78 -18.28
CA PHE A 19 13.69 -5.06 -18.87
C PHE A 19 13.22 -5.21 -20.33
N ASN A 20 12.05 -4.66 -20.68
CA ASN A 20 11.57 -4.67 -22.06
C ASN A 20 12.50 -3.91 -23.00
N LYS A 21 13.09 -2.79 -22.55
CA LYS A 21 14.12 -2.06 -23.31
C LYS A 21 15.38 -2.90 -23.57
N LEU A 22 15.71 -3.82 -22.66
CA LEU A 22 16.92 -4.66 -22.75
C LEU A 22 16.69 -5.98 -23.50
N TYR A 23 15.51 -6.58 -23.33
CA TYR A 23 15.23 -7.96 -23.73
C TYR A 23 14.03 -8.10 -24.68
N GLY A 24 13.31 -7.01 -24.98
CA GLY A 24 12.17 -6.99 -25.92
C GLY A 24 11.09 -8.01 -25.58
N ASP A 25 10.60 -8.73 -26.58
CA ASP A 25 9.52 -9.72 -26.47
C ASP A 25 9.81 -10.90 -25.53
N ARG A 26 11.02 -10.98 -24.98
CA ARG A 26 11.38 -12.00 -23.98
C ARG A 26 10.88 -11.67 -22.58
N VAL A 27 10.23 -10.51 -22.40
CA VAL A 27 9.71 -10.04 -21.11
C VAL A 27 8.20 -10.01 -21.14
N GLY A 28 7.58 -10.50 -20.06
CA GLY A 28 6.15 -10.42 -19.83
C GLY A 28 5.83 -9.80 -18.49
N ILE A 29 4.59 -9.35 -18.28
CA ILE A 29 4.10 -8.83 -17.02
C ILE A 29 2.74 -9.40 -16.68
N LEU A 30 2.58 -9.81 -15.42
CA LEU A 30 1.35 -10.32 -14.83
C LEU A 30 1.09 -9.61 -13.50
N THR A 31 0.07 -8.79 -13.49
CA THR A 31 -0.46 -8.16 -12.28
C THR A 31 -1.96 -8.41 -12.18
N GLY A 32 -2.64 -7.94 -11.14
CA GLY A 32 -4.09 -8.12 -11.02
C GLY A 32 -4.90 -7.48 -12.15
N ASP A 33 -4.34 -6.45 -12.81
CA ASP A 33 -5.02 -5.64 -13.83
C ASP A 33 -4.34 -5.69 -15.23
N ILE A 34 -3.12 -6.22 -15.32
CA ILE A 34 -2.34 -6.27 -16.57
C ILE A 34 -1.91 -7.70 -16.86
N THR A 35 -2.05 -8.12 -18.11
CA THR A 35 -1.56 -9.39 -18.62
C THR A 35 -0.96 -9.18 -20.01
N LEU A 36 0.35 -9.03 -20.10
CA LEU A 36 1.08 -8.89 -21.37
C LEU A 36 2.15 -9.98 -21.46
N ASN A 37 2.21 -10.66 -22.60
CA ASN A 37 3.16 -11.71 -22.91
C ASN A 37 3.34 -12.73 -21.75
N PRO A 38 2.25 -13.40 -21.33
CA PRO A 38 2.24 -14.21 -20.12
C PRO A 38 3.13 -15.46 -20.15
N ASP A 39 3.59 -15.88 -21.32
CA ASP A 39 4.43 -17.06 -21.52
C ASP A 39 5.91 -16.73 -21.77
N ALA A 40 6.28 -15.44 -21.59
CA ALA A 40 7.65 -14.98 -21.74
C ALA A 40 8.64 -15.71 -20.81
N PRO A 41 9.90 -15.90 -21.23
CA PRO A 41 10.92 -16.53 -20.39
C PRO A 41 11.31 -15.73 -19.16
N LEU A 42 11.07 -14.42 -19.14
CA LEU A 42 11.20 -13.54 -17.98
C LEU A 42 9.84 -12.91 -17.69
N LEU A 43 9.23 -13.29 -16.56
CA LEU A 43 7.95 -12.74 -16.12
C LEU A 43 8.13 -11.80 -14.92
N ILE A 44 7.52 -10.64 -15.02
CA ILE A 44 7.41 -9.70 -13.90
C ILE A 44 6.01 -9.85 -13.32
N MET A 45 5.92 -10.06 -12.02
CA MET A 45 4.66 -10.32 -11.33
C MET A 45 4.56 -9.51 -10.04
N THR A 46 3.35 -9.21 -9.59
CA THR A 46 3.18 -8.89 -8.17
C THR A 46 3.26 -10.18 -7.35
N THR A 47 3.74 -10.08 -6.11
CA THR A 47 3.92 -11.24 -5.24
C THR A 47 2.59 -11.94 -4.96
N GLU A 48 1.48 -11.19 -4.91
CA GLU A 48 0.13 -11.72 -4.77
C GLU A 48 -0.25 -12.66 -5.93
N ILE A 49 0.03 -12.23 -7.16
CA ILE A 49 -0.29 -13.04 -8.36
C ILE A 49 0.58 -14.30 -8.42
N TYR A 50 1.87 -14.15 -8.10
CA TYR A 50 2.76 -15.32 -8.00
C TYR A 50 2.23 -16.33 -6.97
N ARG A 51 1.93 -15.89 -5.74
CA ARG A 51 1.37 -16.73 -4.68
C ARG A 51 0.08 -17.42 -5.11
N ASN A 52 -0.86 -16.69 -5.73
CA ASN A 52 -2.14 -17.24 -6.17
C ASN A 52 -1.94 -18.34 -7.22
N SER A 53 -1.05 -18.12 -8.17
CA SER A 53 -0.71 -19.13 -9.20
C SER A 53 -0.09 -20.40 -8.62
N LEU A 54 0.64 -20.31 -7.51
CA LEU A 54 1.16 -21.48 -6.80
C LEU A 54 0.03 -22.31 -6.16
N PHE A 55 -1.01 -21.67 -5.63
CA PHE A 55 -2.19 -22.37 -5.11
C PHE A 55 -3.02 -23.06 -6.20
N GLU A 56 -3.02 -22.55 -7.43
CA GLU A 56 -3.72 -23.13 -8.58
C GLU A 56 -3.05 -24.40 -9.14
N GLY A 57 -1.96 -24.84 -8.54
CA GLY A 57 -1.27 -26.07 -8.86
C GLY A 57 0.09 -25.90 -9.55
N GLY A 58 0.53 -24.67 -9.78
CA GLY A 58 1.92 -24.32 -10.15
C GLY A 58 2.44 -24.89 -11.48
N THR A 59 1.64 -25.63 -12.26
CA THR A 59 2.08 -26.29 -13.50
C THR A 59 2.65 -25.31 -14.52
N ARG A 60 2.16 -24.09 -14.55
CA ARG A 60 2.68 -22.99 -15.35
C ARG A 60 4.14 -22.68 -15.06
N PHE A 61 4.57 -22.88 -13.81
CA PHE A 61 5.92 -22.55 -13.33
C PHE A 61 6.81 -23.81 -13.17
N ALA A 62 6.38 -24.96 -13.67
CA ALA A 62 7.18 -26.19 -13.61
C ALA A 62 8.57 -26.05 -14.27
N ARG A 63 8.73 -25.10 -15.19
CA ARG A 63 10.00 -24.76 -15.84
C ARG A 63 10.70 -23.53 -15.22
N CYS A 64 10.18 -23.00 -14.11
CA CYS A 64 10.78 -21.85 -13.45
C CYS A 64 12.06 -22.26 -12.74
N ARG A 65 13.19 -21.69 -13.17
CA ARG A 65 14.48 -21.92 -12.54
C ARG A 65 14.79 -20.91 -11.45
N TRP A 66 14.38 -19.65 -11.62
CA TRP A 66 14.68 -18.57 -10.72
C TRP A 66 13.43 -17.80 -10.33
N VAL A 67 13.29 -17.51 -9.05
CA VAL A 67 12.36 -16.50 -8.54
C VAL A 67 13.12 -15.44 -7.78
N ILE A 68 12.96 -14.20 -8.21
CA ILE A 68 13.53 -13.02 -7.55
C ILE A 68 12.44 -12.37 -6.71
N PHE A 69 12.60 -12.39 -5.39
CA PHE A 69 11.73 -11.68 -4.46
C PHE A 69 12.34 -10.30 -4.18
N ASP A 70 11.79 -9.26 -4.80
CA ASP A 70 12.23 -7.89 -4.53
C ASP A 70 11.55 -7.36 -3.27
N GLU A 71 12.30 -6.55 -2.50
CA GLU A 71 11.83 -5.96 -1.24
C GLU A 71 11.33 -7.01 -0.23
N VAL A 72 12.09 -8.09 -0.01
CA VAL A 72 11.64 -9.21 0.87
C VAL A 72 11.34 -8.77 2.31
N HIS A 73 11.79 -7.58 2.73
CA HIS A 73 11.43 -7.00 4.03
C HIS A 73 9.93 -6.68 4.17
N PHE A 74 9.14 -6.73 3.08
CA PHE A 74 7.68 -6.71 3.14
C PHE A 74 7.06 -7.90 3.90
N LEU A 75 7.83 -8.90 4.27
CA LEU A 75 7.43 -9.89 5.28
C LEU A 75 6.92 -9.23 6.58
N ASP A 76 7.40 -8.02 6.94
CA ASP A 76 6.96 -7.21 8.10
C ASP A 76 5.80 -6.25 7.77
N ASP A 77 5.24 -6.29 6.57
CA ASP A 77 4.09 -5.47 6.21
C ASP A 77 2.80 -6.02 6.84
N ARG A 78 2.01 -5.15 7.48
CA ARG A 78 0.81 -5.55 8.22
C ARG A 78 -0.29 -6.15 7.33
N GLU A 79 -0.41 -5.67 6.11
CA GLU A 79 -1.47 -6.05 5.17
C GLU A 79 -1.01 -7.18 4.24
N ARG A 80 0.27 -7.17 3.84
CA ARG A 80 0.80 -8.02 2.78
C ARG A 80 1.82 -9.05 3.23
N GLY A 81 2.39 -8.93 4.44
CA GLY A 81 3.48 -9.81 4.90
C GLY A 81 3.17 -11.29 4.79
N THR A 82 1.91 -11.69 5.06
CA THR A 82 1.46 -13.07 4.88
C THR A 82 1.62 -13.57 3.45
N VAL A 83 1.38 -12.71 2.44
CA VAL A 83 1.52 -13.08 1.02
C VAL A 83 2.97 -13.42 0.66
N TRP A 84 3.95 -12.65 1.18
CA TRP A 84 5.38 -12.93 1.01
C TRP A 84 5.77 -14.25 1.66
N GLU A 85 5.29 -14.47 2.88
CA GLU A 85 5.57 -15.70 3.62
C GLU A 85 4.99 -16.93 2.90
N GLU A 86 3.74 -16.86 2.44
CA GLU A 86 3.10 -17.90 1.65
C GLU A 86 3.80 -18.14 0.32
N ALA A 87 4.18 -17.07 -0.40
CA ALA A 87 4.88 -17.20 -1.67
C ALA A 87 6.23 -17.93 -1.52
N LEU A 88 7.01 -17.59 -0.49
CA LEU A 88 8.27 -18.27 -0.18
C LEU A 88 8.04 -19.73 0.20
N LEU A 89 7.05 -20.01 1.06
CA LEU A 89 6.72 -21.37 1.51
C LEU A 89 6.24 -22.30 0.39
N LEU A 90 5.50 -21.76 -0.57
CA LEU A 90 4.88 -22.50 -1.67
C LEU A 90 5.79 -22.60 -2.89
N THR A 91 6.86 -21.81 -2.97
CA THR A 91 7.84 -21.90 -4.07
C THR A 91 8.42 -23.31 -4.13
N PRO A 92 8.43 -23.98 -5.29
CA PRO A 92 8.97 -25.33 -5.43
C PRO A 92 10.44 -25.41 -5.01
N ARG A 93 10.84 -26.50 -4.38
CA ARG A 93 12.22 -26.68 -3.88
C ARG A 93 13.27 -26.70 -4.98
N GLU A 94 12.87 -27.04 -6.20
CA GLU A 94 13.73 -27.06 -7.39
C GLU A 94 14.04 -25.66 -7.91
N THR A 95 13.25 -24.67 -7.51
CA THR A 95 13.40 -23.27 -7.94
C THR A 95 14.44 -22.57 -7.08
N GLU A 96 15.41 -21.91 -7.72
CA GLU A 96 16.39 -21.06 -7.05
C GLU A 96 15.74 -19.75 -6.61
N ILE A 97 16.09 -19.26 -5.42
CA ILE A 97 15.54 -18.04 -4.84
C ILE A 97 16.64 -16.97 -4.73
N LEU A 98 16.36 -15.78 -5.26
CA LEU A 98 17.11 -14.56 -5.01
C LEU A 98 16.21 -13.58 -4.22
N ALA A 99 16.56 -13.32 -2.96
CA ALA A 99 15.84 -12.39 -2.11
C ALA A 99 16.59 -11.05 -2.01
N LEU A 100 15.98 -9.98 -2.50
CA LEU A 100 16.53 -8.61 -2.45
C LEU A 100 15.83 -7.83 -1.34
N SER A 101 16.60 -7.13 -0.53
CA SER A 101 16.07 -6.36 0.61
C SER A 101 16.88 -5.09 0.85
N ALA A 102 16.21 -4.08 1.43
CA ALA A 102 16.90 -3.04 2.16
C ALA A 102 17.59 -3.64 3.41
N THR A 103 18.33 -2.81 4.16
CA THR A 103 19.03 -3.25 5.37
C THR A 103 18.10 -3.99 6.35
N THR A 104 18.44 -5.24 6.61
CA THR A 104 17.65 -6.16 7.44
C THR A 104 18.53 -6.74 8.54
N PRO A 105 18.41 -6.27 9.81
CA PRO A 105 19.30 -6.66 10.90
C PRO A 105 19.30 -8.16 11.21
N ASN A 106 18.18 -8.82 10.94
CA ASN A 106 18.01 -10.26 11.14
C ASN A 106 18.07 -11.06 9.83
N ALA A 107 18.83 -10.60 8.83
CA ALA A 107 19.05 -11.34 7.58
C ALA A 107 19.56 -12.78 7.81
N PRO A 108 20.47 -13.05 8.79
CA PRO A 108 20.86 -14.44 9.10
C PRO A 108 19.69 -15.32 9.56
N GLN A 109 18.76 -14.77 10.35
CA GLN A 109 17.58 -15.49 10.80
C GLN A 109 16.65 -15.83 9.63
N LEU A 110 16.44 -14.87 8.72
CA LEU A 110 15.61 -15.09 7.52
C LEU A 110 16.25 -16.10 6.58
N ALA A 111 17.57 -16.03 6.37
CA ALA A 111 18.32 -16.99 5.56
C ALA A 111 18.20 -18.41 6.13
N ALA A 112 18.40 -18.59 7.43
CA ALA A 112 18.25 -19.88 8.10
C ALA A 112 16.82 -20.43 8.01
N TRP A 113 15.81 -19.56 8.05
CA TRP A 113 14.43 -19.97 7.84
C TRP A 113 14.20 -20.42 6.38
N ILE A 114 14.66 -19.67 5.37
CA ILE A 114 14.55 -20.04 3.96
C ILE A 114 15.30 -21.34 3.70
N GLU A 115 16.50 -21.52 4.24
CA GLU A 115 17.27 -22.76 4.14
C GLU A 115 16.50 -23.96 4.73
N ARG A 116 15.88 -23.77 5.89
CA ARG A 116 15.05 -24.80 6.55
C ARG A 116 13.88 -25.25 5.69
N ILE A 117 13.18 -24.33 5.00
CA ILE A 117 11.99 -24.69 4.20
C ILE A 117 12.33 -25.26 2.83
N HIS A 118 13.43 -24.82 2.21
CA HIS A 118 13.85 -25.27 0.89
C HIS A 118 14.89 -26.40 0.91
N GLY A 119 15.59 -26.58 2.04
CA GLY A 119 16.63 -27.62 2.17
C GLY A 119 17.91 -27.33 1.37
N ARG A 120 18.17 -26.06 1.06
CA ARG A 120 19.35 -25.59 0.31
C ARG A 120 20.04 -24.47 1.07
N PRO A 121 21.40 -24.42 1.06
CA PRO A 121 22.14 -23.36 1.76
C PRO A 121 21.83 -21.99 1.14
N VAL A 122 21.65 -20.99 2.00
CA VAL A 122 21.37 -19.60 1.62
C VAL A 122 22.61 -18.75 1.86
N ARG A 123 23.16 -18.17 0.81
CA ARG A 123 24.29 -17.24 0.90
C ARG A 123 23.78 -15.83 1.12
N ILE A 124 24.25 -15.18 2.19
CA ILE A 124 23.98 -13.77 2.48
C ILE A 124 25.08 -12.93 1.82
N ILE A 125 24.66 -11.93 1.05
CA ILE A 125 25.54 -10.90 0.48
C ILE A 125 25.09 -9.58 1.06
N GLU A 126 25.95 -8.93 1.83
CA GLU A 126 25.63 -7.66 2.49
C GLU A 126 26.63 -6.58 2.02
N GLU A 127 26.09 -5.44 1.58
CA GLU A 127 26.87 -4.27 1.23
C GLU A 127 26.49 -3.12 2.16
N THR A 128 27.43 -2.72 2.99
CA THR A 128 27.23 -1.65 3.99
C THR A 128 27.76 -0.30 3.51
N ARG A 129 28.62 -0.28 2.47
CA ARG A 129 29.18 0.95 1.93
C ARG A 129 28.21 1.59 0.95
N ARG A 130 27.77 2.76 1.30
CA ARG A 130 26.96 3.55 0.39
C ARG A 130 27.84 4.19 -0.69
N SER A 131 27.42 4.09 -1.95
CA SER A 131 28.17 4.68 -3.09
C SER A 131 28.25 6.21 -3.04
N VAL A 132 27.22 6.86 -2.47
CA VAL A 132 27.18 8.31 -2.25
C VAL A 132 26.89 8.54 -0.76
N PRO A 133 27.86 9.04 0.05
CA PRO A 133 27.70 9.27 1.46
C PRO A 133 26.63 10.35 1.74
N LEU A 134 25.92 10.23 2.87
CA LEU A 134 24.88 11.18 3.28
C LEU A 134 25.44 12.21 4.26
N GLN A 135 25.04 13.45 4.06
CA GLN A 135 25.26 14.55 4.99
C GLN A 135 23.90 15.01 5.55
N PHE A 136 23.76 14.95 6.87
CA PHE A 136 22.55 15.38 7.56
C PHE A 136 22.65 16.82 8.03
N THR A 137 21.55 17.56 7.89
CA THR A 137 21.36 18.93 8.39
C THR A 137 19.99 19.02 9.04
N PHE A 138 19.88 19.72 10.15
CA PHE A 138 18.66 19.79 10.96
C PHE A 138 18.08 21.19 10.96
N GLN A 139 16.81 21.34 10.58
CA GLN A 139 16.06 22.58 10.81
C GLN A 139 15.29 22.46 12.12
N CYS A 140 15.58 23.31 13.08
CA CYS A 140 14.87 23.40 14.34
C CYS A 140 14.68 24.86 14.73
N GLN A 141 13.47 25.25 15.09
CA GLN A 141 13.11 26.63 15.43
C GLN A 141 13.55 27.66 14.33
N ASP A 142 13.42 27.22 13.08
CA ASP A 142 13.77 27.96 11.86
C ASP A 142 15.28 28.25 11.67
N HIS A 143 16.16 27.62 12.48
CA HIS A 143 17.62 27.64 12.32
C HIS A 143 18.13 26.31 11.77
N LEU A 144 19.26 26.34 11.04
CA LEU A 144 19.93 25.16 10.51
C LEU A 144 21.12 24.78 11.38
N TYR A 145 21.18 23.51 11.75
CA TYR A 145 22.25 22.92 12.52
C TYR A 145 22.97 21.84 11.70
N ALA A 146 24.27 21.95 11.56
CA ALA A 146 25.08 21.03 10.75
C ALA A 146 25.33 19.68 11.42
N ASN A 147 25.18 19.58 12.75
CA ASN A 147 25.40 18.36 13.51
C ASN A 147 24.48 18.27 14.74
N MET A 148 24.44 17.08 15.35
CA MET A 148 23.59 16.78 16.49
C MET A 148 23.99 17.54 17.76
N ASP A 149 25.28 17.82 17.98
CA ASP A 149 25.75 18.51 19.19
C ASP A 149 25.26 19.95 19.24
N LEU A 150 25.35 20.67 18.11
CA LEU A 150 24.80 22.02 17.99
C LEU A 150 23.28 22.02 18.14
N LEU A 151 22.61 21.07 17.50
CA LEU A 151 21.16 20.92 17.62
C LEU A 151 20.75 20.69 19.08
N GLN A 152 21.45 19.84 19.82
CA GLN A 152 21.16 19.56 21.23
C GLN A 152 21.33 20.82 22.10
N LYS A 153 22.45 21.50 21.95
CA LYS A 153 22.80 22.67 22.77
C LYS A 153 21.88 23.85 22.54
N GLU A 154 21.47 24.08 21.30
CA GLU A 154 20.73 25.28 20.90
C GLU A 154 19.27 24.99 20.56
N GLY A 155 19.00 23.99 19.70
CA GLY A 155 17.66 23.67 19.21
C GLY A 155 16.75 23.02 20.27
N TYR A 156 17.32 22.26 21.21
CA TYR A 156 16.61 21.65 22.34
C TYR A 156 16.79 22.39 23.67
N ARG A 157 17.45 23.56 23.64
CA ARG A 157 17.69 24.34 24.86
C ARG A 157 16.39 24.72 25.58
N GLY A 158 16.32 24.44 26.87
CA GLY A 158 15.15 24.70 27.71
C GLY A 158 14.02 23.65 27.58
N MET A 159 14.26 22.57 26.81
CA MET A 159 13.30 21.49 26.61
C MET A 159 13.62 20.21 27.42
N GLU A 160 14.65 20.24 28.23
CA GLU A 160 15.15 19.09 29.02
C GLU A 160 14.08 18.50 29.94
N ASN A 161 13.11 19.30 30.36
CA ASN A 161 12.02 18.89 31.25
C ASN A 161 10.68 18.57 30.53
N VAL A 162 10.60 18.74 29.20
CA VAL A 162 9.33 18.55 28.46
C VAL A 162 9.14 17.11 28.00
N THR A 163 10.21 16.32 27.98
CA THR A 163 10.21 14.91 27.55
C THR A 163 9.82 13.92 28.65
N GLY A 164 9.40 14.40 29.83
CA GLY A 164 8.76 13.57 30.85
C GLY A 164 7.43 13.05 30.32
N ALA A 165 7.40 11.76 30.04
CA ALA A 165 6.25 10.99 29.61
C ALA A 165 4.91 11.56 30.10
N ARG A 166 4.13 12.18 29.23
CA ARG A 166 2.69 12.18 29.42
C ARG A 166 2.24 10.74 29.28
N ARG A 167 2.17 10.05 30.44
CA ARG A 167 1.48 8.77 30.57
C ARG A 167 0.14 8.90 29.87
N PRO A 168 -0.30 7.89 29.09
CA PRO A 168 -1.62 7.93 28.51
C PRO A 168 -2.62 8.17 29.64
N PHE A 169 -3.51 9.15 29.42
CA PHE A 169 -4.60 9.48 30.32
C PHE A 169 -5.41 8.19 30.54
N GLN A 170 -5.18 7.53 31.67
CA GLN A 170 -6.00 6.40 32.09
C GLN A 170 -7.40 6.95 32.33
N MET A 171 -8.32 6.64 31.41
CA MET A 171 -9.74 6.80 31.66
C MET A 171 -10.10 5.98 32.89
N GLY A 172 -10.15 6.64 34.03
CA GLY A 172 -10.69 6.08 35.25
C GLY A 172 -12.12 5.65 35.00
N ARG A 173 -12.37 4.35 35.19
CA ARG A 173 -13.74 3.81 35.28
C ARG A 173 -14.43 4.50 36.45
N HIS A 174 -15.22 5.54 36.17
CA HIS A 174 -16.19 6.05 37.15
C HIS A 174 -17.53 5.35 36.94
N ARG A 175 -17.87 4.54 37.94
CA ARG A 175 -19.22 4.04 38.20
C ARG A 175 -20.19 5.20 38.44
N GLY A 176 -21.35 5.08 37.89
CA GLY A 176 -22.63 5.75 37.97
C GLY A 176 -22.79 6.89 38.99
N GLY A 177 -23.29 8.01 38.50
CA GLY A 177 -23.81 9.10 39.28
C GLY A 177 -24.39 10.19 38.38
N LYS A 178 -25.70 10.26 38.28
CA LYS A 178 -26.43 11.38 37.67
C LYS A 178 -26.05 12.67 38.36
N ARG A 179 -25.49 13.66 37.65
CA ARG A 179 -25.45 15.04 38.14
C ARG A 179 -25.72 16.04 37.02
N PHE A 180 -26.59 16.93 37.33
CA PHE A 180 -27.10 18.10 36.62
C PHE A 180 -26.01 18.95 35.94
N PHE A 181 -26.26 19.32 34.68
CA PHE A 181 -25.52 20.35 33.96
C PHE A 181 -25.79 21.73 34.56
N LYS A 182 -24.79 22.30 35.25
CA LYS A 182 -24.70 23.75 35.51
C LYS A 182 -23.75 24.34 34.46
N LYS A 183 -24.28 25.18 33.55
CA LYS A 183 -23.52 26.04 32.67
C LYS A 183 -22.54 26.88 33.51
N ARG A 184 -21.26 26.59 33.43
CA ARG A 184 -20.20 27.52 33.83
C ARG A 184 -19.52 28.00 32.55
N SER A 185 -19.68 29.28 32.24
CA SER A 185 -18.86 30.06 31.34
C SER A 185 -17.44 30.11 31.91
N SER A 186 -16.57 29.21 31.49
CA SER A 186 -15.14 29.32 31.77
C SER A 186 -14.50 30.00 30.57
N GLY A 187 -14.06 31.24 30.80
CA GLY A 187 -13.22 31.97 29.88
C GLY A 187 -12.04 31.13 29.46
N PHE A 188 -11.91 30.91 28.18
CA PHE A 188 -10.74 30.29 27.57
C PHE A 188 -9.61 31.33 27.65
N THR A 189 -8.78 31.26 28.67
CA THR A 189 -7.51 31.95 28.67
C THR A 189 -6.60 31.22 27.68
N PRO A 190 -6.17 31.86 26.59
CA PRO A 190 -5.18 31.24 25.71
C PRO A 190 -3.91 31.00 26.54
N ALA A 191 -3.36 29.79 26.45
CA ALA A 191 -2.06 29.50 27.03
C ALA A 191 -1.04 30.51 26.48
N PRO A 192 -0.10 30.99 27.30
CA PRO A 192 0.81 32.06 26.88
C PRO A 192 1.61 31.62 25.65
N GLU A 193 1.55 32.41 24.59
CA GLU A 193 2.26 32.23 23.30
C GLU A 193 3.79 32.04 23.43
N ARG A 194 4.34 32.23 24.60
CA ARG A 194 5.79 32.16 24.88
C ARG A 194 6.36 30.74 25.04
N ALA A 195 5.53 29.68 24.99
CA ALA A 195 5.99 28.30 25.21
C ALA A 195 6.33 27.53 23.91
N TYR A 196 5.97 28.05 22.75
CA TYR A 196 6.28 27.40 21.47
C TYR A 196 7.39 28.20 20.78
N GLY A 197 8.56 27.58 20.59
CA GLY A 197 9.65 28.15 19.79
C GLY A 197 9.17 28.53 18.37
N ARG A 198 10.00 29.23 17.63
CA ARG A 198 9.67 29.65 16.24
C ARG A 198 9.31 28.42 15.40
N PRO A 199 8.20 28.43 14.64
CA PRO A 199 7.86 27.32 13.77
C PRO A 199 8.88 27.21 12.63
N ASN A 200 9.26 25.99 12.28
CA ASN A 200 10.09 25.74 11.10
C ASN A 200 9.35 26.16 9.83
N ARG A 201 9.99 27.00 9.01
CA ARG A 201 9.44 27.47 7.74
C ARG A 201 10.00 26.62 6.59
N ALA A 202 9.11 26.09 5.77
CA ALA A 202 9.50 25.23 4.64
C ALA A 202 10.14 26.03 3.52
N ASP A 203 9.63 27.24 3.23
CA ASP A 203 10.17 28.16 2.22
C ASP A 203 11.60 28.63 2.60
N HIS A 204 11.88 28.93 3.86
CA HIS A 204 13.23 29.28 4.32
C HIS A 204 14.21 28.13 4.06
N LEU A 205 13.84 26.90 4.45
CA LEU A 205 14.67 25.74 4.20
C LEU A 205 14.95 25.55 2.72
N LEU A 206 13.92 25.67 1.87
CA LEU A 206 14.09 25.46 0.44
C LEU A 206 14.97 26.52 -0.21
N ARG A 207 14.89 27.81 0.23
CA ARG A 207 15.82 28.86 -0.20
C ARG A 207 17.27 28.53 0.16
N GLN A 208 17.52 27.99 1.35
CA GLN A 208 18.86 27.56 1.76
C GLN A 208 19.35 26.37 0.91
N ILE A 209 18.49 25.40 0.61
CA ILE A 209 18.79 24.29 -0.29
C ILE A 209 19.15 24.80 -1.69
N GLN A 210 18.40 25.78 -2.20
CA GLN A 210 18.65 26.40 -3.49
C GLN A 210 19.96 27.17 -3.51
N SER A 211 20.22 28.03 -2.50
CA SER A 211 21.45 28.82 -2.41
C SER A 211 22.70 27.95 -2.26
N ASN A 212 22.58 26.83 -1.58
CA ASN A 212 23.68 25.83 -1.46
C ASN A 212 23.87 24.98 -2.73
N GLY A 213 23.04 25.17 -3.77
CA GLY A 213 23.08 24.38 -4.98
C GLY A 213 22.66 22.91 -4.82
N HIS A 214 21.87 22.57 -3.79
CA HIS A 214 21.50 21.18 -3.48
C HIS A 214 20.21 20.70 -4.19
N LEU A 215 19.70 21.45 -5.18
CA LEU A 215 18.61 20.99 -6.06
C LEU A 215 19.14 20.01 -7.12
N PRO A 216 18.35 19.04 -7.65
CA PRO A 216 16.93 18.82 -7.32
C PRO A 216 16.72 18.16 -5.96
N CYS A 217 15.51 18.36 -5.40
CA CYS A 217 15.13 17.93 -4.07
C CYS A 217 13.86 17.07 -4.09
N LEU A 218 13.86 15.98 -3.31
CA LEU A 218 12.65 15.26 -2.92
C LEU A 218 12.23 15.73 -1.53
N TYR A 219 11.01 16.25 -1.42
CA TYR A 219 10.47 16.77 -0.18
C TYR A 219 9.36 15.84 0.33
N PHE A 220 9.64 15.04 1.36
CA PHE A 220 8.70 14.10 1.95
C PHE A 220 7.82 14.77 2.99
N ALA A 221 6.49 14.68 2.81
CA ALA A 221 5.50 15.17 3.76
C ALA A 221 4.39 14.11 3.99
N PHE A 222 3.81 14.09 5.20
CA PHE A 222 2.77 13.14 5.54
C PHE A 222 1.38 13.75 5.32
N GLY A 223 0.61 13.11 4.45
CA GLY A 223 -0.74 13.50 4.08
C GLY A 223 -0.80 14.29 2.76
N ARG A 224 -1.77 13.91 1.93
CA ARG A 224 -1.94 14.43 0.56
C ARG A 224 -2.10 15.95 0.53
N ARG A 225 -2.99 16.49 1.37
CA ARG A 225 -3.24 17.93 1.45
C ARG A 225 -1.96 18.72 1.79
N ARG A 226 -1.18 18.22 2.75
CA ARG A 226 0.10 18.86 3.10
C ARG A 226 1.09 18.86 1.94
N VAL A 227 1.12 17.77 1.17
CA VAL A 227 1.95 17.64 -0.04
C VAL A 227 1.54 18.69 -1.08
N GLU A 228 0.25 18.82 -1.35
CA GLU A 228 -0.29 19.80 -2.30
C GLU A 228 -0.04 21.24 -1.82
N ASP A 229 -0.36 21.55 -0.55
CA ASP A 229 -0.16 22.89 0.05
C ASP A 229 1.31 23.33 -0.07
N LEU A 230 2.26 22.42 0.24
CA LEU A 230 3.69 22.71 0.10
C LEU A 230 4.12 22.90 -1.35
N ALA A 231 3.57 22.13 -2.28
CA ALA A 231 3.91 22.28 -3.69
C ALA A 231 3.52 23.66 -4.22
N TRP A 232 2.34 24.16 -3.84
CA TRP A 232 1.90 25.52 -4.18
C TRP A 232 2.74 26.59 -3.48
N GLU A 233 3.10 26.40 -2.19
CA GLU A 233 4.01 27.29 -1.46
C GLU A 233 5.36 27.41 -2.19
N PHE A 234 5.93 26.31 -2.65
CA PHE A 234 7.21 26.28 -3.36
C PHE A 234 7.11 26.81 -4.80
N ALA A 235 6.00 26.60 -5.48
CA ALA A 235 5.78 27.15 -6.82
C ALA A 235 5.80 28.68 -6.82
N ALA A 236 5.28 29.32 -5.77
CA ALA A 236 5.33 30.77 -5.60
C ALA A 236 6.76 31.34 -5.50
N MET A 237 7.78 30.47 -5.30
CA MET A 237 9.20 30.91 -5.24
C MET A 237 9.85 31.05 -6.62
N GLY A 238 9.26 30.50 -7.70
CA GLY A 238 9.77 30.58 -9.06
C GLY A 238 11.15 29.91 -9.21
N LEU A 239 11.19 28.57 -9.08
CA LEU A 239 12.47 27.83 -9.04
C LEU A 239 13.05 27.54 -10.44
N ALA A 240 12.28 27.71 -11.51
CA ALA A 240 12.71 27.49 -12.90
C ALA A 240 13.08 28.81 -13.59
N THR A 241 14.12 28.79 -14.43
CA THR A 241 14.42 29.90 -15.35
C THR A 241 13.40 29.96 -16.48
N ALA A 242 13.39 31.05 -17.26
CA ALA A 242 12.48 31.18 -18.41
C ALA A 242 12.66 30.05 -19.42
N GLU A 243 13.91 29.67 -19.73
CA GLU A 243 14.24 28.59 -20.65
C GLU A 243 13.79 27.23 -20.09
N GLN A 244 14.05 26.98 -18.80
CA GLN A 244 13.60 25.74 -18.13
C GLN A 244 12.08 25.64 -18.10
N LYS A 245 11.38 26.74 -17.85
CA LYS A 245 9.92 26.81 -17.89
C LYS A 245 9.38 26.40 -19.26
N GLN A 246 9.94 26.93 -20.32
CA GLN A 246 9.52 26.57 -21.68
C GLN A 246 9.74 25.09 -21.95
N GLN A 247 10.94 24.56 -21.68
CA GLN A 247 11.27 23.15 -21.85
C GLN A 247 10.36 22.22 -21.03
N LEU A 248 10.08 22.58 -19.78
CA LEU A 248 9.19 21.82 -18.90
C LEU A 248 7.77 21.77 -19.46
N LEU A 249 7.23 22.89 -19.93
CA LEU A 249 5.88 22.97 -20.49
C LEU A 249 5.77 22.17 -21.79
N GLU A 250 6.75 22.26 -22.67
CA GLU A 250 6.78 21.49 -23.93
C GLU A 250 6.81 19.97 -23.65
N GLN A 251 7.66 19.52 -22.73
CA GLN A 251 7.73 18.10 -22.36
C GLN A 251 6.46 17.65 -21.63
N PHE A 252 5.93 18.45 -20.71
CA PHE A 252 4.71 18.14 -19.98
C PHE A 252 3.52 18.00 -20.94
N ASP A 253 3.31 18.99 -21.82
CA ASP A 253 2.21 19.00 -22.78
C ASP A 253 2.33 17.84 -23.78
N THR A 254 3.56 17.46 -24.16
CA THR A 254 3.81 16.30 -25.02
C THR A 254 3.44 15.00 -24.33
N LEU A 255 3.87 14.82 -23.08
CA LEU A 255 3.52 13.63 -22.29
C LEU A 255 2.01 13.56 -22.00
N CYS A 256 1.38 14.69 -21.67
CA CYS A 256 -0.07 14.72 -21.44
C CYS A 256 -0.87 14.35 -22.69
N ARG A 257 -0.40 14.76 -23.88
CA ARG A 257 -1.01 14.32 -25.16
C ARG A 257 -0.78 12.83 -25.41
N GLN A 258 0.42 12.32 -25.15
CA GLN A 258 0.74 10.89 -25.29
C GLN A 258 -0.17 10.01 -24.43
N PHE A 259 -0.44 10.45 -23.20
CA PHE A 259 -1.30 9.75 -22.23
C PHE A 259 -2.79 10.13 -22.35
N GLU A 260 -3.16 11.05 -23.24
CA GLU A 260 -4.54 11.52 -23.46
C GLU A 260 -5.20 12.13 -22.21
N ILE A 261 -4.40 12.81 -21.35
CA ILE A 261 -4.88 13.44 -20.09
C ILE A 261 -4.87 14.96 -20.13
N SER A 262 -4.69 15.57 -21.29
CA SER A 262 -4.61 17.04 -21.43
C SER A 262 -5.90 17.76 -21.01
N HIS A 263 -7.03 17.07 -21.01
CA HIS A 263 -8.34 17.61 -20.63
C HIS A 263 -8.64 17.47 -19.13
N GLU A 264 -7.80 16.74 -18.37
CA GLU A 264 -8.02 16.50 -16.96
C GLU A 264 -7.67 17.72 -16.10
N ARG A 265 -8.52 18.02 -15.12
CA ARG A 265 -8.30 19.15 -14.21
C ARG A 265 -6.99 19.01 -13.40
N SER A 266 -6.66 17.79 -13.00
CA SER A 266 -5.41 17.53 -12.28
C SER A 266 -4.18 17.80 -13.14
N ALA A 267 -4.25 17.54 -14.46
CA ALA A 267 -3.17 17.86 -15.39
C ALA A 267 -3.02 19.37 -15.54
N ALA A 268 -4.12 20.13 -15.64
CA ALA A 268 -4.07 21.59 -15.71
C ALA A 268 -3.42 22.20 -14.45
N ASN A 269 -3.81 21.75 -13.26
CA ASN A 269 -3.20 22.22 -11.99
C ASN A 269 -1.71 21.85 -11.91
N MET A 270 -1.35 20.63 -12.33
CA MET A 270 0.05 20.19 -12.34
C MET A 270 0.89 21.02 -13.33
N ARG A 271 0.33 21.40 -14.47
CA ARG A 271 1.00 22.23 -15.47
C ARG A 271 1.47 23.58 -14.91
N GLU A 272 0.64 24.20 -14.05
CA GLU A 272 1.00 25.47 -13.40
C GLU A 272 2.21 25.30 -12.45
N LEU A 273 2.23 24.21 -11.67
CA LEU A 273 3.33 23.88 -10.78
C LEU A 273 4.61 23.55 -11.54
N VAL A 274 4.50 22.71 -12.58
CA VAL A 274 5.62 22.30 -13.45
C VAL A 274 6.26 23.52 -14.10
N ALA A 275 5.48 24.50 -14.53
CA ALA A 275 5.98 25.76 -15.07
C ALA A 275 6.92 26.52 -14.10
N GLN A 276 6.82 26.25 -12.81
CA GLN A 276 7.67 26.84 -11.76
C GLN A 276 8.81 25.89 -11.30
N GLY A 277 8.97 24.74 -11.97
CA GLY A 277 9.96 23.74 -11.60
C GLY A 277 9.58 22.88 -10.39
N VAL A 278 8.31 22.85 -10.03
CA VAL A 278 7.77 22.10 -8.89
C VAL A 278 6.74 21.09 -9.37
N ALA A 279 6.69 19.94 -8.70
CA ALA A 279 5.61 18.97 -8.87
C ALA A 279 5.26 18.33 -7.53
N PHE A 280 4.12 17.66 -7.46
CA PHE A 280 3.80 16.80 -6.34
C PHE A 280 3.44 15.38 -6.79
N HIS A 281 3.59 14.43 -5.86
CA HIS A 281 3.33 13.02 -6.15
C HIS A 281 2.72 12.31 -4.94
N HIS A 282 1.53 11.77 -5.08
CA HIS A 282 0.86 10.98 -4.05
C HIS A 282 -0.21 10.05 -4.65
N ALA A 283 -0.75 9.14 -3.84
CA ALA A 283 -1.71 8.13 -4.30
C ALA A 283 -3.07 8.70 -4.78
N GLY A 284 -3.34 9.99 -4.57
CA GLY A 284 -4.55 10.66 -5.06
C GLY A 284 -4.49 11.16 -6.49
N LEU A 285 -3.29 11.22 -7.11
CA LEU A 285 -3.12 11.58 -8.51
C LEU A 285 -3.52 10.43 -9.44
N LEU A 286 -3.95 10.80 -10.66
CA LEU A 286 -4.06 9.87 -11.77
C LEU A 286 -2.76 9.06 -11.94
N PRO A 287 -2.83 7.74 -12.17
CA PRO A 287 -1.63 6.94 -12.42
C PRO A 287 -0.79 7.45 -13.60
N THR A 288 -1.44 7.86 -14.69
CA THR A 288 -0.81 8.48 -15.86
C THR A 288 -0.11 9.79 -15.53
N LEU A 289 -0.72 10.65 -14.71
CA LEU A 289 -0.11 11.92 -14.31
C LEU A 289 1.10 11.69 -13.38
N LYS A 290 1.08 10.64 -12.54
CA LYS A 290 2.26 10.22 -11.77
C LYS A 290 3.41 9.85 -12.70
N GLU A 291 3.14 9.07 -13.73
CA GLU A 291 4.13 8.69 -14.75
C GLU A 291 4.72 9.93 -15.46
N VAL A 292 3.88 10.91 -15.82
CA VAL A 292 4.34 12.19 -16.38
C VAL A 292 5.31 12.90 -15.45
N VAL A 293 4.95 13.05 -14.17
CA VAL A 293 5.80 13.68 -13.15
C VAL A 293 7.12 12.92 -12.99
N GLU A 294 7.08 11.59 -12.97
CA GLU A 294 8.26 10.74 -12.86
C GLU A 294 9.21 10.92 -14.05
N ARG A 295 8.68 10.94 -15.28
CA ARG A 295 9.49 11.18 -16.49
C ARG A 295 10.12 12.58 -16.51
N LEU A 296 9.34 13.60 -16.14
CA LEU A 296 9.84 14.96 -16.06
C LEU A 296 10.92 15.14 -14.98
N PHE A 297 10.81 14.44 -13.86
CA PHE A 297 11.88 14.46 -12.87
C PHE A 297 13.15 13.78 -13.36
N SER A 298 12.99 12.70 -14.10
CA SER A 298 14.12 12.00 -14.73
C SER A 298 14.85 12.87 -15.77
N SER A 299 14.16 13.82 -16.41
CA SER A 299 14.77 14.81 -17.30
C SER A 299 15.59 15.89 -16.56
N ARG A 300 15.50 15.94 -15.22
CA ARG A 300 16.23 16.87 -14.31
C ARG A 300 15.80 18.34 -14.40
N LEU A 301 14.73 18.64 -15.11
CA LEU A 301 14.21 19.98 -15.21
C LEU A 301 13.37 20.36 -13.98
N ILE A 302 12.62 19.41 -13.40
CA ILE A 302 11.92 19.63 -12.14
C ILE A 302 12.94 19.77 -11.00
N ARG A 303 12.80 20.87 -10.27
CA ARG A 303 13.70 21.24 -9.17
C ARG A 303 13.27 20.62 -7.84
N VAL A 304 11.96 20.51 -7.60
CA VAL A 304 11.39 19.97 -6.35
C VAL A 304 10.20 19.07 -6.65
N ILE A 305 10.19 17.87 -6.09
CA ILE A 305 8.99 17.06 -5.97
C ILE A 305 8.60 16.99 -4.49
N VAL A 306 7.37 17.40 -4.18
CA VAL A 306 6.76 17.17 -2.87
C VAL A 306 5.97 15.87 -2.91
N THR A 307 6.23 14.94 -1.98
CA THR A 307 5.69 13.59 -2.07
C THR A 307 5.37 12.97 -0.71
N THR A 308 4.58 11.91 -0.73
CA THR A 308 4.36 11.06 0.45
C THR A 308 5.41 9.95 0.55
N GLU A 309 5.49 9.29 1.71
CA GLU A 309 6.42 8.18 1.99
C GLU A 309 6.35 7.03 0.98
N THR A 310 5.18 6.82 0.35
CA THR A 310 4.98 5.75 -0.64
C THR A 310 5.89 5.88 -1.86
N PHE A 311 6.34 7.09 -2.18
CA PHE A 311 7.29 7.34 -3.25
C PHE A 311 8.67 6.73 -2.98
N ALA A 312 9.08 6.67 -1.71
CA ALA A 312 10.36 6.07 -1.32
C ALA A 312 10.41 4.55 -1.59
N LEU A 313 9.26 3.89 -1.62
CA LEU A 313 9.14 2.43 -1.70
C LEU A 313 9.01 1.90 -3.13
N GLY A 314 8.63 2.72 -4.10
CA GLY A 314 8.21 2.19 -5.40
C GLY A 314 8.89 2.77 -6.63
N VAL A 315 9.66 3.84 -6.49
CA VAL A 315 10.23 4.55 -7.65
C VAL A 315 11.73 4.76 -7.45
N ASN A 316 12.53 4.35 -8.44
CA ASN A 316 13.97 4.57 -8.41
C ASN A 316 14.32 5.96 -8.95
N MET A 317 14.05 6.99 -8.16
CA MET A 317 14.28 8.39 -8.53
C MET A 317 15.12 9.10 -7.47
N PRO A 318 16.45 9.03 -7.56
CA PRO A 318 17.34 9.72 -6.62
C PRO A 318 17.38 11.22 -6.94
N ALA A 319 17.46 12.03 -5.88
CA ALA A 319 17.67 13.47 -5.94
C ALA A 319 19.00 13.84 -5.30
N ARG A 320 19.50 15.05 -5.52
CA ARG A 320 20.69 15.54 -4.82
C ARG A 320 20.40 15.72 -3.33
N ALA A 321 19.23 16.26 -3.01
CA ALA A 321 18.80 16.44 -1.63
C ALA A 321 17.45 15.77 -1.35
N VAL A 322 17.25 15.40 -0.08
CA VAL A 322 16.00 14.92 0.48
C VAL A 322 15.65 15.75 1.70
N VAL A 323 14.38 16.14 1.82
CA VAL A 323 13.83 16.78 3.01
C VAL A 323 12.75 15.90 3.63
N LEU A 324 12.73 15.79 4.95
CA LEU A 324 11.61 15.23 5.70
C LEU A 324 10.90 16.38 6.44
N ASP A 325 9.63 16.65 6.08
CA ASP A 325 8.81 17.75 6.64
C ASP A 325 8.57 17.58 8.15
N THR A 326 8.47 16.34 8.61
CA THR A 326 8.39 15.97 10.03
C THR A 326 8.93 14.57 10.24
N LEU A 327 9.37 14.27 11.46
CA LEU A 327 9.82 12.93 11.87
C LEU A 327 8.76 12.17 12.68
N ALA A 328 7.60 12.80 12.93
CA ALA A 328 6.46 12.19 13.60
C ALA A 328 5.26 12.18 12.69
N ARG A 329 4.54 11.05 12.63
CA ARG A 329 3.31 10.93 11.86
C ARG A 329 2.09 10.82 12.78
N ARG A 330 0.96 11.32 12.29
CA ARG A 330 -0.35 11.05 12.87
C ARG A 330 -0.93 9.83 12.17
N THR A 331 -1.07 8.76 12.93
CA THR A 331 -1.91 7.61 12.54
C THR A 331 -3.26 7.73 13.24
N ASP A 332 -4.19 6.82 12.99
CA ASP A 332 -5.49 6.76 13.70
C ASP A 332 -5.38 6.53 15.22
N GLY A 333 -4.17 6.49 15.74
CA GLY A 333 -3.77 6.37 17.14
C GLY A 333 -2.92 7.55 17.62
N PRO A 334 -2.19 7.39 18.73
CA PRO A 334 -1.24 8.39 19.21
C PRO A 334 -0.14 8.64 18.17
N ARG A 335 0.39 9.85 18.13
CA ARG A 335 1.54 10.21 17.29
C ARG A 335 2.67 9.21 17.47
N SER A 336 3.24 8.74 16.38
CA SER A 336 4.40 7.85 16.38
C SER A 336 5.57 8.49 15.64
N VAL A 337 6.76 8.37 16.20
CA VAL A 337 8.00 8.73 15.52
C VAL A 337 8.25 7.72 14.40
N LEU A 338 8.91 8.14 13.33
CA LEU A 338 9.33 7.27 12.23
C LEU A 338 10.17 6.10 12.74
N ARG A 339 10.20 5.02 11.97
CA ARG A 339 11.13 3.92 12.18
C ARG A 339 12.48 4.22 11.55
N VAL A 340 13.54 3.63 12.08
CA VAL A 340 14.89 3.75 11.50
C VAL A 340 14.92 3.31 10.03
N ARG A 341 14.22 2.21 9.71
CA ARG A 341 14.09 1.71 8.33
C ARG A 341 13.40 2.72 7.41
N GLU A 342 12.33 3.36 7.86
CA GLU A 342 11.58 4.35 7.08
C GLU A 342 12.42 5.60 6.79
N LEU A 343 13.13 6.11 7.82
CA LEU A 343 14.09 7.20 7.63
C LEU A 343 15.18 6.79 6.62
N SER A 344 15.77 5.61 6.76
CA SER A 344 16.82 5.11 5.89
C SER A 344 16.36 4.98 4.43
N GLN A 345 15.13 4.52 4.19
CA GLN A 345 14.56 4.40 2.84
C GLN A 345 14.34 5.76 2.18
N MET A 346 13.80 6.75 2.92
CA MET A 346 13.60 8.10 2.40
C MET A 346 14.93 8.84 2.23
N ALA A 347 15.80 8.84 3.23
CA ALA A 347 17.13 9.41 3.16
C ALA A 347 17.98 8.73 2.07
N GLY A 348 17.73 7.45 1.85
CA GLY A 348 18.34 6.64 0.79
C GLY A 348 18.15 7.18 -0.62
N ARG A 349 17.18 8.05 -0.84
CA ARG A 349 16.96 8.73 -2.13
C ARG A 349 17.86 9.93 -2.35
N ALA A 350 18.61 10.39 -1.33
CA ALA A 350 19.57 11.47 -1.48
C ALA A 350 20.89 10.96 -2.08
N GLY A 351 21.45 11.73 -3.02
CA GLY A 351 22.71 11.41 -3.70
C GLY A 351 22.53 10.50 -4.92
N ARG A 352 22.84 11.03 -6.10
CA ARG A 352 22.72 10.32 -7.39
C ARG A 352 24.04 9.62 -7.71
N ARG A 353 24.02 8.30 -7.82
CA ARG A 353 25.22 7.50 -8.14
C ARG A 353 25.85 7.97 -9.46
N GLY A 354 27.16 8.17 -9.46
CA GLY A 354 27.92 8.62 -10.64
C GLY A 354 27.78 10.10 -10.97
N MET A 355 27.07 10.89 -10.12
CA MET A 355 26.83 12.31 -10.36
C MET A 355 27.11 13.21 -9.14
N ASP A 356 26.74 12.75 -7.96
CA ASP A 356 26.90 13.51 -6.73
C ASP A 356 27.98 12.86 -5.86
N GLU A 357 28.88 13.66 -5.31
CA GLU A 357 29.87 13.20 -4.33
C GLU A 357 29.24 12.95 -2.96
N LYS A 358 28.17 13.71 -2.63
CA LYS A 358 27.41 13.62 -1.39
C LYS A 358 25.93 13.78 -1.64
N GLY A 359 25.11 13.05 -0.89
CA GLY A 359 23.67 13.25 -0.80
C GLY A 359 23.34 14.06 0.45
N PHE A 360 22.44 15.03 0.32
CA PHE A 360 22.07 15.95 1.41
C PHE A 360 20.72 15.55 1.98
N VAL A 361 20.64 15.38 3.29
CA VAL A 361 19.39 15.03 4.01
C VAL A 361 19.07 16.13 5.00
N TYR A 362 17.93 16.76 4.81
CA TYR A 362 17.43 17.81 5.70
C TYR A 362 16.28 17.29 6.53
N LEU A 363 16.43 17.31 7.85
CA LEU A 363 15.42 16.87 8.80
C LEU A 363 14.81 18.07 9.49
N ARG A 364 13.50 18.27 9.34
CA ARG A 364 12.77 19.31 10.05
C ARG A 364 12.35 18.74 11.41
N VAL A 365 12.98 19.22 12.45
CA VAL A 365 12.83 18.73 13.82
C VAL A 365 11.94 19.67 14.61
N ASN A 366 10.92 19.10 15.24
CA ASN A 366 10.09 19.80 16.22
C ASN A 366 10.33 19.14 17.59
N PRO A 367 11.00 19.80 18.53
CA PRO A 367 11.31 19.23 19.85
C PRO A 367 10.06 18.84 20.67
N TRP A 368 8.90 19.41 20.37
CA TRP A 368 7.62 19.06 21.00
C TRP A 368 7.01 17.75 20.48
N GLU A 369 7.47 17.28 19.33
CA GLU A 369 6.97 16.07 18.68
C GLU A 369 7.96 14.90 18.77
N VAL A 370 9.26 15.21 18.74
CA VAL A 370 10.35 14.23 18.70
C VAL A 370 11.37 14.60 19.77
N SER A 371 11.57 13.70 20.74
CA SER A 371 12.62 13.90 21.75
C SER A 371 14.02 13.78 21.12
N PHE A 372 15.04 14.36 21.79
CA PHE A 372 16.42 14.21 21.33
C PHE A 372 16.87 12.75 21.35
N ALA A 373 16.41 11.97 22.33
CA ALA A 373 16.70 10.54 22.40
C ALA A 373 16.09 9.76 21.22
N ASP A 374 14.83 10.07 20.82
CA ASP A 374 14.19 9.47 19.66
C ASP A 374 14.91 9.86 18.35
N LEU A 375 15.32 11.13 18.22
CA LEU A 375 16.10 11.59 17.07
C LEU A 375 17.45 10.88 16.98
N ASN A 376 18.16 10.75 18.10
CA ASN A 376 19.42 10.02 18.14
C ASN A 376 19.24 8.53 17.79
N HIS A 377 18.15 7.91 18.28
CA HIS A 377 17.81 6.55 17.90
C HIS A 377 17.49 6.42 16.40
N LEU A 378 16.77 7.37 15.81
CA LEU A 378 16.47 7.37 14.36
C LEU A 378 17.73 7.42 13.50
N LEU A 379 18.76 8.17 13.93
CA LEU A 379 19.98 8.38 13.15
C LEU A 379 21.03 7.28 13.34
N HIS A 380 21.14 6.75 14.55
CA HIS A 380 22.21 5.83 14.94
C HIS A 380 21.72 4.47 15.41
N GLY A 381 20.40 4.32 15.58
CA GLY A 381 19.79 3.05 15.97
C GLY A 381 19.87 1.99 14.88
N LYS A 382 19.76 0.74 15.29
CA LYS A 382 19.62 -0.37 14.33
C LYS A 382 18.22 -0.34 13.72
N PRO A 383 18.07 -0.59 12.40
CA PRO A 383 16.76 -0.77 11.78
C PRO A 383 15.97 -1.87 12.50
N GLU A 384 14.65 -1.80 12.40
CA GLU A 384 13.77 -2.78 12.99
C GLU A 384 13.93 -4.15 12.29
N GLN A 385 13.84 -5.21 13.10
CA GLN A 385 13.87 -6.58 12.59
C GLN A 385 12.65 -6.86 11.72
N VAL A 386 12.83 -7.66 10.70
CA VAL A 386 11.72 -8.20 9.90
C VAL A 386 11.03 -9.30 10.69
N SER A 387 9.80 -9.05 11.09
CA SER A 387 8.97 -9.98 11.86
C SER A 387 7.79 -10.45 11.03
N SER A 388 7.44 -11.73 11.13
CA SER A 388 6.27 -12.27 10.46
C SER A 388 5.00 -11.54 10.88
N ARG A 389 4.14 -11.24 9.89
CA ARG A 389 2.77 -10.70 10.06
C ARG A 389 1.72 -11.75 9.71
N PHE A 390 2.06 -12.99 9.94
CA PHE A 390 1.26 -14.14 9.58
C PHE A 390 -0.20 -14.03 10.03
N ASN A 391 -1.10 -13.99 9.05
CA ASN A 391 -2.54 -13.98 9.26
C ASN A 391 -3.23 -14.60 8.05
N LEU A 392 -3.53 -15.89 8.12
CA LEU A 392 -4.13 -16.62 7.00
C LEU A 392 -5.53 -16.12 6.71
N THR A 393 -5.81 -15.81 5.43
CA THR A 393 -7.17 -15.54 4.95
C THR A 393 -8.00 -16.82 4.93
N TYR A 394 -9.31 -16.69 4.80
CA TYR A 394 -10.19 -17.86 4.65
C TYR A 394 -9.88 -18.64 3.37
N ALA A 395 -9.56 -17.93 2.26
CA ALA A 395 -9.15 -18.59 1.01
C ALA A 395 -7.87 -19.40 1.19
N THR A 396 -6.89 -18.85 1.91
CA THR A 396 -5.65 -19.59 2.21
C THR A 396 -5.92 -20.82 3.06
N VAL A 397 -6.74 -20.71 4.11
CA VAL A 397 -7.12 -21.88 4.95
C VAL A 397 -7.80 -22.96 4.11
N LEU A 398 -8.70 -22.60 3.18
CA LEU A 398 -9.36 -23.56 2.27
C LEU A 398 -8.36 -24.20 1.28
N ASN A 399 -7.44 -23.44 0.72
CA ASN A 399 -6.40 -23.96 -0.17
C ASN A 399 -5.45 -24.93 0.57
N LEU A 400 -5.09 -24.59 1.80
CA LEU A 400 -4.29 -25.47 2.65
C LEU A 400 -5.07 -26.72 3.04
N TYR A 401 -6.35 -26.60 3.39
CA TYR A 401 -7.22 -27.75 3.65
C TYR A 401 -7.28 -28.69 2.44
N ARG A 402 -7.40 -28.16 1.23
CA ARG A 402 -7.37 -28.96 -0.01
C ARG A 402 -6.07 -29.76 -0.17
N SER A 403 -4.94 -29.19 0.28
CA SER A 403 -3.61 -29.80 0.12
C SER A 403 -3.22 -30.73 1.29
N TYR A 404 -3.58 -30.36 2.52
CA TYR A 404 -3.15 -31.00 3.77
C TYR A 404 -4.29 -31.67 4.55
N GLY A 405 -5.54 -31.58 4.09
CA GLY A 405 -6.69 -32.06 4.84
C GLY A 405 -6.94 -31.26 6.12
N GLN A 406 -7.31 -31.95 7.20
CA GLN A 406 -7.59 -31.30 8.48
C GLN A 406 -6.33 -30.91 9.28
N ASP A 407 -5.22 -31.59 9.05
CA ASP A 407 -3.97 -31.32 9.77
C ASP A 407 -3.15 -30.24 9.09
N LEU A 408 -3.40 -29.00 9.47
CA LEU A 408 -2.66 -27.83 8.97
C LEU A 408 -1.38 -27.52 9.77
N LEU A 409 -1.12 -28.27 10.85
CA LEU A 409 0.04 -28.07 11.72
C LEU A 409 1.39 -28.24 10.97
N PRO A 410 1.58 -29.23 10.09
CA PRO A 410 2.82 -29.37 9.33
C PRO A 410 3.14 -28.16 8.45
N PHE A 411 2.12 -27.51 7.88
CA PHE A 411 2.30 -26.28 7.13
C PHE A 411 2.66 -25.13 8.07
N TYR A 412 1.88 -24.95 9.15
CA TYR A 412 2.11 -23.85 10.10
C TYR A 412 3.54 -23.90 10.68
N LYS A 413 4.05 -25.08 11.04
CA LYS A 413 5.41 -25.26 11.56
C LYS A 413 6.52 -24.81 10.60
N LYS A 414 6.23 -24.67 9.31
CA LYS A 414 7.18 -24.14 8.31
C LYS A 414 7.15 -22.63 8.19
N THR A 415 6.14 -21.95 8.74
CA THR A 415 5.99 -20.50 8.62
C THR A 415 7.10 -19.75 9.35
N LEU A 416 7.41 -18.53 8.89
CA LEU A 416 8.32 -17.61 9.58
C LEU A 416 7.77 -17.24 10.96
N HIS A 417 6.44 -17.12 11.08
CA HIS A 417 5.79 -16.89 12.36
C HIS A 417 6.13 -18.00 13.35
N ALA A 418 5.95 -19.28 12.97
CA ALA A 418 6.30 -20.39 13.85
C ALA A 418 7.81 -20.47 14.16
N TYR A 419 8.65 -19.96 13.26
CA TYR A 419 10.10 -19.91 13.47
C TYR A 419 10.53 -18.81 14.45
N GLN A 420 9.82 -17.68 14.47
CA GLN A 420 10.15 -16.51 15.32
C GLN A 420 9.38 -16.46 16.64
N ALA A 421 8.18 -17.04 16.67
CA ALA A 421 7.24 -16.91 17.80
C ALA A 421 7.59 -17.82 18.99
N THR A 422 7.23 -17.37 20.19
CA THR A 422 7.27 -18.21 21.38
C THR A 422 6.21 -19.32 21.31
N ALA A 423 6.35 -20.38 22.13
CA ALA A 423 5.39 -21.47 22.16
C ALA A 423 3.94 -21.02 22.44
N VAL A 424 3.76 -19.98 23.26
CA VAL A 424 2.44 -19.39 23.54
C VAL A 424 1.86 -18.74 22.29
N GLN A 425 2.64 -17.89 21.62
CA GLN A 425 2.22 -17.22 20.38
C GLN A 425 1.93 -18.21 19.26
N GLN A 426 2.74 -19.29 19.14
CA GLN A 426 2.49 -20.37 18.19
C GLN A 426 1.14 -21.03 18.44
N LYS A 427 0.82 -21.37 19.71
CA LYS A 427 -0.45 -21.97 20.09
C LYS A 427 -1.63 -21.06 19.78
N GLU A 428 -1.54 -19.77 20.07
CA GLU A 428 -2.59 -18.80 19.79
C GLU A 428 -2.84 -18.66 18.28
N ALA A 429 -1.79 -18.50 17.47
CA ALA A 429 -1.89 -18.37 16.04
C ALA A 429 -2.47 -19.64 15.40
N PHE A 430 -1.99 -20.82 15.81
CA PHE A 430 -2.50 -22.08 15.30
C PHE A 430 -3.97 -22.32 15.70
N SER A 431 -4.35 -21.98 16.93
CA SER A 431 -5.74 -22.04 17.38
C SER A 431 -6.67 -21.14 16.54
N LEU A 432 -6.20 -19.99 16.06
CA LEU A 432 -6.98 -19.14 15.15
C LEU A 432 -7.20 -19.81 13.78
N ILE A 433 -6.19 -20.52 13.26
CA ILE A 433 -6.31 -21.28 12.01
C ILE A 433 -7.35 -22.39 12.16
N GLU A 434 -7.27 -23.16 13.26
CA GLU A 434 -8.23 -24.23 13.54
C GLU A 434 -9.66 -23.68 13.66
N ARG A 435 -9.86 -22.57 14.38
CA ARG A 435 -11.18 -21.95 14.51
C ARG A 435 -11.73 -21.46 13.17
N ARG A 436 -10.87 -20.91 12.29
CA ARG A 436 -11.28 -20.55 10.93
C ARG A 436 -11.69 -21.77 10.11
N LEU A 437 -10.93 -22.86 10.20
CA LEU A 437 -11.28 -24.12 9.52
C LEU A 437 -12.60 -24.67 10.04
N GLN A 438 -12.80 -24.71 11.37
CA GLN A 438 -14.06 -25.15 11.99
C GLN A 438 -15.26 -24.28 11.57
N LEU A 439 -15.08 -22.96 11.49
CA LEU A 439 -16.11 -22.06 10.96
C LEU A 439 -16.44 -22.39 9.50
N LEU A 440 -15.44 -22.58 8.65
CA LEU A 440 -15.63 -22.94 7.25
C LEU A 440 -16.31 -24.30 7.06
N GLN A 441 -15.98 -25.27 7.92
CA GLN A 441 -16.68 -26.58 7.96
C GLN A 441 -18.14 -26.41 8.34
N LYS A 442 -18.43 -25.65 9.41
CA LYS A 442 -19.79 -25.37 9.88
C LYS A 442 -20.63 -24.67 8.81
N LEU A 443 -20.05 -23.74 8.07
CA LEU A 443 -20.71 -22.98 7.01
C LEU A 443 -20.78 -23.75 5.67
N GLY A 444 -20.31 -25.02 5.62
CA GLY A 444 -20.44 -25.89 4.46
C GLY A 444 -19.45 -25.62 3.31
N TYR A 445 -18.26 -25.06 3.59
CA TYR A 445 -17.21 -24.87 2.57
C TYR A 445 -16.42 -26.13 2.27
N THR A 446 -16.39 -27.08 3.21
CA THR A 446 -15.69 -28.35 3.07
C THR A 446 -16.66 -29.52 3.06
N ALA A 447 -16.41 -30.52 2.23
CA ALA A 447 -17.18 -31.76 2.26
C ALA A 447 -16.78 -32.60 3.48
N THR A 448 -17.75 -33.31 4.08
CA THR A 448 -17.50 -34.23 5.17
C THR A 448 -16.58 -35.35 4.68
N PRO A 449 -15.48 -35.68 5.38
CA PRO A 449 -14.61 -36.81 4.99
C PRO A 449 -15.39 -38.13 4.99
N GLN A 450 -15.44 -38.80 3.86
CA GLN A 450 -15.99 -40.14 3.77
C GLN A 450 -14.82 -41.14 3.85
N GLY A 451 -14.54 -41.67 5.05
CA GLY A 451 -13.57 -42.71 5.32
C GLY A 451 -12.19 -42.27 5.82
N PRO A 452 -11.39 -43.16 6.39
CA PRO A 452 -10.11 -42.85 7.06
C PRO A 452 -8.94 -42.56 6.12
N SER A 453 -9.12 -42.57 4.81
CA SER A 453 -8.03 -42.52 3.81
C SER A 453 -7.89 -41.21 3.04
N VAL A 454 -8.49 -40.08 3.47
CA VAL A 454 -8.43 -38.87 2.67
C VAL A 454 -7.27 -37.96 3.15
N ALA A 455 -6.08 -38.19 2.58
CA ALA A 455 -4.91 -37.33 2.80
C ALA A 455 -5.08 -35.88 2.27
N ARG A 456 -6.15 -35.61 1.51
CA ARG A 456 -6.48 -34.29 0.94
C ARG A 456 -7.92 -33.91 1.26
N GLY A 457 -8.13 -32.65 1.63
CA GLY A 457 -9.46 -32.11 1.90
C GLY A 457 -10.26 -31.88 0.61
N LYS A 458 -11.57 -32.20 0.63
CA LYS A 458 -12.48 -31.93 -0.50
C LYS A 458 -13.32 -30.70 -0.22
N LEU A 459 -13.33 -29.75 -1.14
CA LEU A 459 -14.16 -28.55 -1.07
C LEU A 459 -15.55 -28.85 -1.64
N THR A 460 -16.58 -28.19 -1.09
CA THR A 460 -17.91 -28.10 -1.70
C THR A 460 -17.88 -27.12 -2.89
N LEU A 461 -19.01 -27.00 -3.62
CA LEU A 461 -19.16 -25.97 -4.66
C LEU A 461 -18.91 -24.56 -4.10
N LYS A 462 -19.45 -24.26 -2.92
CA LYS A 462 -19.25 -23.03 -2.18
C LYS A 462 -17.76 -22.81 -1.81
N GLY A 463 -17.09 -23.86 -1.33
CA GLY A 463 -15.65 -23.82 -1.04
C GLY A 463 -14.80 -23.59 -2.29
N ALA A 464 -15.15 -24.22 -3.40
CA ALA A 464 -14.50 -24.02 -4.70
C ALA A 464 -14.71 -22.58 -5.24
N PHE A 465 -15.88 -22.00 -5.01
CA PHE A 465 -16.15 -20.60 -5.31
C PHE A 465 -15.27 -19.67 -4.44
N ALA A 466 -15.21 -19.91 -3.13
CA ALA A 466 -14.44 -19.09 -2.19
C ALA A 466 -12.95 -19.01 -2.53
N VAL A 467 -12.30 -20.13 -2.92
CA VAL A 467 -10.87 -20.13 -3.26
C VAL A 467 -10.55 -19.39 -4.57
N SER A 468 -11.56 -19.09 -5.38
CA SER A 468 -11.40 -18.28 -6.60
C SER A 468 -11.39 -16.76 -6.31
N ILE A 469 -11.75 -16.33 -5.08
CA ILE A 469 -11.95 -14.94 -4.72
C ILE A 469 -11.11 -14.60 -3.50
N TYR A 470 -9.98 -13.92 -3.72
CA TYR A 470 -9.08 -13.54 -2.63
C TYR A 470 -9.48 -12.22 -1.98
N GLY A 471 -9.50 -12.20 -0.64
CA GLY A 471 -9.73 -11.03 0.19
C GLY A 471 -11.21 -10.74 0.53
N TYR A 472 -12.14 -11.34 -0.19
CA TYR A 472 -13.60 -11.17 0.00
C TYR A 472 -14.34 -12.51 0.01
N GLU A 473 -13.60 -13.58 0.17
CA GLU A 473 -14.03 -14.97 -0.04
C GLU A 473 -15.25 -15.35 0.79
N LEU A 474 -15.25 -15.03 2.08
CA LEU A 474 -16.34 -15.45 2.97
C LEU A 474 -17.65 -14.73 2.62
N PHE A 475 -17.62 -13.40 2.51
CA PHE A 475 -18.84 -12.64 2.28
C PHE A 475 -19.41 -12.87 0.88
N LEU A 476 -18.59 -12.86 -0.16
CA LEU A 476 -19.06 -13.13 -1.52
C LEU A 476 -19.61 -14.55 -1.69
N SER A 477 -19.03 -15.53 -0.99
CA SER A 477 -19.53 -16.91 -1.05
C SER A 477 -20.88 -17.05 -0.34
N GLU A 478 -21.11 -16.35 0.77
CA GLU A 478 -22.43 -16.35 1.43
C GLU A 478 -23.49 -15.63 0.60
N LEU A 479 -23.12 -14.53 -0.10
CA LEU A 479 -24.00 -13.85 -1.04
C LEU A 479 -24.33 -14.72 -2.26
N PHE A 480 -23.34 -15.50 -2.75
CA PHE A 480 -23.52 -16.45 -3.83
C PHE A 480 -24.47 -17.59 -3.41
N GLU A 481 -24.23 -18.22 -2.27
CA GLU A 481 -25.06 -19.30 -1.73
C GLU A 481 -26.51 -18.85 -1.49
N ALA A 482 -26.69 -17.60 -1.05
CA ALA A 482 -28.02 -16.98 -0.87
C ALA A 482 -28.72 -16.61 -2.20
N GLY A 483 -28.09 -16.86 -3.37
CA GLY A 483 -28.60 -16.49 -4.68
C GLY A 483 -28.66 -14.99 -4.95
N LEU A 484 -28.10 -14.16 -4.05
CA LEU A 484 -28.16 -12.71 -4.19
C LEU A 484 -27.38 -12.23 -5.41
N LEU A 485 -26.18 -12.76 -5.68
CA LEU A 485 -25.36 -12.35 -6.82
C LEU A 485 -26.03 -12.64 -8.17
N ASP A 486 -26.75 -13.75 -8.28
CA ASP A 486 -27.49 -14.10 -9.49
C ASP A 486 -28.72 -13.20 -9.70
N SER A 487 -29.37 -12.74 -8.62
CA SER A 487 -30.59 -11.91 -8.67
C SER A 487 -30.31 -10.43 -9.03
N LEU A 488 -29.09 -9.93 -8.81
CA LEU A 488 -28.73 -8.55 -9.10
C LEU A 488 -28.61 -8.31 -10.61
N ASN A 489 -29.02 -7.13 -11.07
CA ASN A 489 -28.71 -6.66 -12.43
C ASN A 489 -27.23 -6.23 -12.52
N LEU A 490 -26.79 -5.76 -13.69
CA LEU A 490 -25.40 -5.37 -13.94
C LEU A 490 -24.92 -4.21 -13.06
N ILE A 491 -25.75 -3.18 -12.94
CA ILE A 491 -25.42 -1.97 -12.16
C ILE A 491 -25.36 -2.31 -10.66
N ASP A 492 -26.33 -3.08 -10.18
CA ASP A 492 -26.40 -3.50 -8.78
C ASP A 492 -25.21 -4.37 -8.38
N LEU A 493 -24.84 -5.32 -9.25
CA LEU A 493 -23.66 -6.14 -9.02
C LEU A 493 -22.39 -5.26 -8.95
N GLY A 494 -22.22 -4.32 -9.89
CA GLY A 494 -21.10 -3.39 -9.88
C GLY A 494 -21.06 -2.53 -8.62
N THR A 495 -22.21 -2.04 -8.18
CA THR A 495 -22.37 -1.25 -6.95
C THR A 495 -21.99 -2.05 -5.71
N LEU A 496 -22.45 -3.30 -5.60
CA LEU A 496 -22.09 -4.19 -4.49
C LEU A 496 -20.60 -4.51 -4.50
N LEU A 497 -20.01 -4.85 -5.64
CA LEU A 497 -18.58 -5.17 -5.75
C LEU A 497 -17.70 -3.95 -5.40
N LEU A 498 -18.08 -2.75 -5.83
CA LEU A 498 -17.37 -1.53 -5.43
C LEU A 498 -17.49 -1.28 -3.93
N ALA A 499 -18.69 -1.48 -3.35
CA ALA A 499 -18.90 -1.30 -1.91
C ALA A 499 -18.06 -2.25 -1.05
N LEU A 500 -17.72 -3.45 -1.55
CA LEU A 500 -16.82 -4.39 -0.88
C LEU A 500 -15.38 -3.92 -0.85
N VAL A 501 -14.87 -3.37 -1.96
CA VAL A 501 -13.48 -2.95 -2.08
C VAL A 501 -13.22 -1.57 -1.50
N TYR A 502 -14.26 -0.74 -1.42
CA TYR A 502 -14.13 0.62 -0.93
C TYR A 502 -13.86 0.69 0.58
N GLU A 503 -12.95 1.56 0.98
CA GLU A 503 -12.60 1.86 2.37
C GLU A 503 -12.83 3.34 2.65
N PRO A 504 -13.97 3.68 3.31
CA PRO A 504 -14.25 5.06 3.61
C PRO A 504 -13.22 5.59 4.61
N ARG A 505 -12.60 6.71 4.27
CA ARG A 505 -11.84 7.47 5.25
C ARG A 505 -12.84 8.15 6.17
N ARG A 506 -12.59 8.17 7.49
CA ARG A 506 -13.41 8.92 8.43
C ARG A 506 -13.48 10.37 7.96
N ARG A 507 -14.58 10.73 7.28
CA ARG A 507 -14.94 12.11 7.00
C ARG A 507 -15.77 12.62 8.17
N PHE A 508 -15.36 13.73 8.76
CA PHE A 508 -16.25 14.54 9.56
C PHE A 508 -17.20 15.27 8.58
N GLY A 509 -18.33 14.65 8.26
CA GLY A 509 -19.31 15.19 7.31
C GLY A 509 -20.48 14.24 7.13
N SER A 510 -21.58 14.73 6.54
CA SER A 510 -22.77 13.94 6.24
C SER A 510 -22.42 12.82 5.26
N SER A 511 -22.85 11.59 5.57
CA SER A 511 -22.79 10.48 4.61
C SER A 511 -23.50 10.87 3.31
N PRO A 512 -22.93 10.54 2.13
CA PRO A 512 -23.59 10.78 0.86
C PRO A 512 -25.00 10.18 0.86
N ARG A 513 -25.97 10.88 0.25
CA ARG A 513 -27.33 10.35 0.13
C ARG A 513 -27.31 9.16 -0.82
N VAL A 514 -27.42 7.97 -0.28
CA VAL A 514 -27.56 6.72 -1.02
C VAL A 514 -28.98 6.61 -1.53
N SER A 515 -29.20 6.22 -2.81
CA SER A 515 -30.52 6.04 -3.40
C SER A 515 -31.33 4.97 -2.66
N HIS A 516 -32.65 4.99 -2.80
CA HIS A 516 -33.51 4.00 -2.14
C HIS A 516 -33.17 2.57 -2.59
N HIS A 517 -32.92 2.41 -3.87
CA HIS A 517 -32.55 1.13 -4.49
C HIS A 517 -31.23 0.58 -3.92
N VAL A 518 -30.20 1.40 -3.81
CA VAL A 518 -28.90 1.00 -3.21
C VAL A 518 -29.05 0.64 -1.74
N ARG A 519 -29.95 1.32 -1.01
CA ARG A 519 -30.27 0.95 0.38
C ARG A 519 -30.84 -0.44 0.49
N GLU A 520 -31.72 -0.83 -0.42
CA GLU A 520 -32.30 -2.18 -0.45
C GLU A 520 -31.21 -3.26 -0.65
N ILE A 521 -30.28 -3.04 -1.59
CA ILE A 521 -29.12 -3.93 -1.80
C ILE A 521 -28.24 -4.00 -0.54
N ALA A 522 -27.98 -2.85 0.07
CA ALA A 522 -27.20 -2.76 1.30
C ALA A 522 -27.87 -3.56 2.43
N GLU A 523 -29.15 -3.37 2.66
CA GLU A 523 -29.90 -4.09 3.70
C GLU A 523 -29.91 -5.60 3.47
N ARG A 524 -30.14 -6.05 2.23
CA ARG A 524 -30.11 -7.48 1.89
C ARG A 524 -28.73 -8.09 2.13
N SER A 525 -27.67 -7.39 1.73
CA SER A 525 -26.29 -7.85 1.92
C SER A 525 -25.86 -7.82 3.40
N LEU A 526 -26.24 -6.78 4.16
CA LEU A 526 -25.92 -6.64 5.57
C LEU A 526 -26.60 -7.70 6.44
N ARG A 527 -27.84 -8.11 6.13
CA ARG A 527 -28.47 -9.25 6.84
C ARG A 527 -27.68 -10.54 6.73
N ILE A 528 -27.03 -10.78 5.58
CA ILE A 528 -26.15 -11.93 5.39
C ILE A 528 -24.86 -11.74 6.20
N LEU A 529 -24.27 -10.55 6.16
CA LEU A 529 -23.06 -10.22 6.90
C LEU A 529 -23.26 -10.35 8.43
N GLU A 530 -24.40 -9.95 8.95
CA GLU A 530 -24.73 -10.11 10.38
C GLU A 530 -24.70 -11.57 10.83
N LYS A 531 -25.17 -12.50 9.98
CA LYS A 531 -25.09 -13.94 10.24
C LYS A 531 -23.63 -14.41 10.27
N ILE A 532 -22.81 -13.92 9.33
CA ILE A 532 -21.37 -14.22 9.30
C ILE A 532 -20.71 -13.72 10.59
N HIS A 533 -20.95 -12.46 10.96
CA HIS A 533 -20.36 -11.86 12.16
C HIS A 533 -20.79 -12.61 13.45
N LEU A 534 -22.03 -13.09 13.49
CA LEU A 534 -22.50 -13.89 14.63
C LEU A 534 -21.67 -15.18 14.75
N GLU A 535 -21.43 -15.87 13.65
CA GLU A 535 -20.64 -17.09 13.65
C GLU A 535 -19.16 -16.82 13.93
N GLU A 536 -18.55 -15.79 13.30
CA GLU A 536 -17.18 -15.37 13.59
C GLU A 536 -16.97 -15.07 15.09
N ARG A 537 -17.93 -14.38 15.73
CA ARG A 537 -17.89 -14.11 17.18
C ARG A 537 -17.99 -15.38 18.02
N LYS A 538 -18.86 -16.34 17.64
CA LYS A 538 -18.97 -17.64 18.33
C LYS A 538 -17.64 -18.40 18.28
N PHE A 539 -16.94 -18.36 17.15
CA PHE A 539 -15.62 -18.96 16.99
C PHE A 539 -14.48 -18.05 17.48
N ARG A 540 -14.76 -16.88 18.08
CA ARG A 540 -13.74 -15.92 18.57
C ARG A 540 -12.72 -15.55 17.49
N ILE A 541 -13.18 -15.32 16.27
CA ILE A 541 -12.35 -14.91 15.14
C ILE A 541 -12.30 -13.39 15.09
N THR A 542 -11.10 -12.85 14.95
CA THR A 542 -10.84 -11.41 14.78
C THR A 542 -9.71 -11.21 13.76
N PRO A 543 -9.73 -10.12 12.97
CA PRO A 543 -10.85 -9.19 12.80
C PRO A 543 -12.07 -9.86 12.15
N LEU A 544 -13.26 -9.28 12.33
CA LEU A 544 -14.48 -9.72 11.64
C LEU A 544 -14.41 -9.38 10.15
N THR A 545 -15.20 -10.08 9.35
CA THR A 545 -15.41 -9.80 7.93
C THR A 545 -15.80 -8.34 7.72
N LYS A 546 -15.21 -7.69 6.72
CA LYS A 546 -15.35 -6.26 6.46
C LYS A 546 -16.79 -5.92 6.06
N VAL A 547 -17.29 -4.77 6.56
CA VAL A 547 -18.59 -4.20 6.20
C VAL A 547 -18.47 -3.45 4.87
N PRO A 548 -19.34 -3.70 3.88
CA PRO A 548 -19.34 -2.96 2.62
C PRO A 548 -19.75 -1.50 2.85
N ALA A 549 -19.17 -0.58 2.06
CA ALA A 549 -19.46 0.84 2.13
C ALA A 549 -19.97 1.38 0.78
N PHE A 550 -21.18 1.91 0.76
CA PHE A 550 -21.89 2.27 -0.47
C PHE A 550 -21.75 3.75 -0.87
N ASP A 551 -20.81 4.47 -0.27
CA ASP A 551 -20.63 5.92 -0.47
C ASP A 551 -20.33 6.30 -1.94
N LEU A 552 -19.72 5.40 -2.70
CA LEU A 552 -19.38 5.62 -4.12
C LEU A 552 -20.42 5.06 -5.11
N SER A 553 -21.60 4.63 -4.63
CA SER A 553 -22.63 3.99 -5.46
C SER A 553 -23.05 4.85 -6.66
N ALA A 554 -23.37 6.13 -6.43
CA ALA A 554 -23.77 7.04 -7.51
C ALA A 554 -22.67 7.19 -8.59
N GLY A 555 -21.41 7.13 -8.18
CA GLY A 555 -20.26 7.19 -9.12
C GLY A 555 -20.17 5.96 -10.01
N ILE A 556 -20.25 4.76 -9.44
CA ILE A 556 -20.15 3.51 -10.23
C ILE A 556 -21.36 3.33 -11.15
N GLU A 557 -22.56 3.71 -10.72
CA GLU A 557 -23.77 3.68 -11.54
C GLU A 557 -23.60 4.54 -12.80
N ARG A 558 -23.08 5.77 -12.64
CA ARG A 558 -22.80 6.67 -13.76
C ARG A 558 -21.66 6.16 -14.65
N TRP A 559 -20.62 5.59 -14.03
CA TRP A 559 -19.49 5.01 -14.78
C TRP A 559 -19.93 3.84 -15.66
N ILE A 560 -20.69 2.89 -15.12
CA ILE A 560 -21.27 1.77 -15.87
C ILE A 560 -22.21 2.27 -16.97
N GLY A 561 -22.94 3.36 -16.72
CA GLY A 561 -23.82 4.02 -17.68
C GLY A 561 -23.11 4.81 -18.78
N GLY A 562 -21.77 4.82 -18.82
CA GLY A 562 -20.98 5.44 -19.90
C GLY A 562 -20.60 6.91 -19.65
N ALA A 563 -20.76 7.45 -18.43
CA ALA A 563 -20.35 8.81 -18.12
C ALA A 563 -18.82 8.98 -18.21
N ASP A 564 -18.38 10.21 -18.49
CA ASP A 564 -16.97 10.58 -18.47
C ASP A 564 -16.40 10.53 -17.05
N PHE A 565 -15.10 10.25 -16.93
CA PHE A 565 -14.42 10.11 -15.64
C PHE A 565 -14.49 11.37 -14.79
N SER A 566 -14.32 12.55 -15.39
CA SER A 566 -14.42 13.84 -14.71
C SER A 566 -15.77 14.06 -14.00
N LYS A 567 -16.89 13.64 -14.64
CA LYS A 567 -18.23 13.70 -14.04
C LYS A 567 -18.37 12.75 -12.84
N VAL A 568 -17.75 11.57 -12.91
CA VAL A 568 -17.77 10.60 -11.81
C VAL A 568 -16.96 11.12 -10.62
N VAL A 569 -15.81 11.76 -10.87
CA VAL A 569 -15.01 12.44 -9.84
C VAL A 569 -15.81 13.54 -9.16
N GLU A 570 -16.52 14.37 -9.93
CA GLU A 570 -17.36 15.45 -9.40
C GLU A 570 -18.47 14.93 -8.48
N ILE A 571 -19.18 13.88 -8.90
CA ILE A 571 -20.28 13.29 -8.13
C ILE A 571 -19.79 12.61 -6.84
N THR A 572 -18.64 11.96 -6.89
CA THR A 572 -18.09 11.21 -5.75
C THR A 572 -17.28 12.07 -4.80
N GLU A 573 -16.84 13.24 -5.23
CA GLU A 573 -15.86 14.09 -4.54
C GLU A 573 -14.58 13.32 -4.13
N ALA A 574 -14.34 12.17 -4.75
CA ALA A 574 -13.18 11.33 -4.48
C ALA A 574 -11.96 11.84 -5.24
N ALA A 575 -10.76 11.62 -4.68
CA ALA A 575 -9.53 11.89 -5.42
C ALA A 575 -9.43 10.93 -6.62
N GLU A 576 -9.05 11.44 -7.80
CA GLU A 576 -8.99 10.71 -9.08
C GLU A 576 -8.26 9.37 -8.97
N GLY A 577 -7.04 9.36 -8.44
CA GLY A 577 -6.25 8.14 -8.28
C GLY A 577 -6.83 7.15 -7.24
N GLU A 578 -7.61 7.64 -6.28
CA GLU A 578 -8.30 6.80 -5.32
C GLU A 578 -9.51 6.11 -5.98
N LEU A 579 -10.28 6.86 -6.75
CA LEU A 579 -11.40 6.33 -7.53
C LEU A 579 -10.94 5.26 -8.52
N ILE A 580 -9.90 5.55 -9.31
CA ILE A 580 -9.29 4.57 -10.24
C ILE A 580 -8.84 3.33 -9.49
N ARG A 581 -8.19 3.49 -8.34
CA ARG A 581 -7.76 2.34 -7.52
C ARG A 581 -8.93 1.42 -7.18
N TYR A 582 -10.05 1.97 -6.71
CA TYR A 582 -11.21 1.16 -6.32
C TYR A 582 -11.93 0.58 -7.54
N LEU A 583 -12.02 1.31 -8.65
CA LEU A 583 -12.56 0.77 -9.90
C LEU A 583 -11.69 -0.39 -10.41
N ARG A 584 -10.37 -0.28 -10.39
CA ARG A 584 -9.45 -1.38 -10.76
C ARG A 584 -9.56 -2.57 -9.80
N MET A 585 -9.78 -2.36 -8.51
CA MET A 585 -10.06 -3.45 -7.57
C MET A 585 -11.40 -4.13 -7.88
N THR A 586 -12.42 -3.36 -8.29
CA THR A 586 -13.71 -3.91 -8.74
C THR A 586 -13.54 -4.72 -10.02
N VAL A 587 -12.73 -4.23 -10.98
CA VAL A 587 -12.35 -4.98 -12.19
C VAL A 587 -11.71 -6.33 -11.85
N GLN A 588 -10.84 -6.38 -10.84
CA GLN A 588 -10.23 -7.64 -10.39
C GLN A 588 -11.28 -8.62 -9.84
N LEU A 589 -12.23 -8.13 -9.03
CA LEU A 589 -13.33 -8.98 -8.55
C LEU A 589 -14.24 -9.47 -9.70
N CYS A 590 -14.56 -8.59 -10.67
CA CYS A 590 -15.31 -9.00 -11.86
C CYS A 590 -14.58 -10.10 -12.65
N ARG A 591 -13.26 -9.97 -12.82
CA ARG A 591 -12.42 -10.98 -13.49
C ARG A 591 -12.42 -12.30 -12.71
N ALA A 592 -12.27 -12.24 -11.38
CA ALA A 592 -12.31 -13.42 -10.53
C ALA A 592 -13.65 -14.15 -10.61
N LEU A 593 -14.78 -13.41 -10.59
CA LEU A 593 -16.13 -13.97 -10.75
C LEU A 593 -16.36 -14.56 -12.15
N ALA A 594 -15.91 -13.88 -13.20
CA ALA A 594 -16.05 -14.37 -14.58
C ALA A 594 -15.27 -15.67 -14.83
N LEU A 595 -14.16 -15.85 -14.13
CA LEU A 595 -13.31 -17.05 -14.23
C LEU A 595 -13.62 -18.11 -13.17
N ALA A 596 -14.51 -17.86 -12.20
CA ALA A 596 -14.83 -18.79 -11.12
C ALA A 596 -15.57 -20.03 -11.66
N PRO A 597 -14.96 -21.23 -11.66
CA PRO A 597 -15.60 -22.43 -12.25
C PRO A 597 -16.90 -22.83 -11.53
N ALA A 598 -16.97 -22.53 -10.23
CA ALA A 598 -18.11 -22.85 -9.40
C ALA A 598 -19.29 -21.87 -9.54
N ALA A 599 -19.08 -20.70 -10.16
CA ALA A 599 -20.15 -19.73 -10.40
C ALA A 599 -21.11 -20.20 -11.50
N SER A 600 -22.39 -19.79 -11.42
CA SER A 600 -23.36 -20.02 -12.50
C SER A 600 -22.87 -19.39 -13.81
N LYS A 601 -23.27 -19.95 -14.95
CA LYS A 601 -22.96 -19.36 -16.26
C LYS A 601 -23.49 -17.92 -16.34
N ALA A 602 -24.69 -17.68 -15.85
CA ALA A 602 -25.33 -16.35 -15.82
C ALA A 602 -24.50 -15.34 -15.03
N LEU A 603 -23.98 -15.72 -13.86
CA LEU A 603 -23.11 -14.86 -13.05
C LEU A 603 -21.76 -14.59 -13.75
N ARG A 604 -21.13 -15.62 -14.33
CA ARG A 604 -19.88 -15.45 -15.08
C ARG A 604 -20.05 -14.50 -16.27
N ASP A 605 -21.09 -14.69 -17.08
CA ASP A 605 -21.38 -13.85 -18.24
C ASP A 605 -21.68 -12.40 -17.81
N LYS A 606 -22.45 -12.23 -16.72
CA LYS A 606 -22.74 -10.92 -16.11
C LYS A 606 -21.45 -10.23 -15.63
N ALA A 607 -20.59 -10.94 -14.92
CA ALA A 607 -19.32 -10.42 -14.43
C ALA A 607 -18.36 -10.07 -15.58
N GLY A 608 -18.33 -10.88 -16.65
CA GLY A 608 -17.58 -10.59 -17.88
C GLY A 608 -18.06 -9.32 -18.57
N ARG A 609 -19.36 -9.12 -18.70
CA ARG A 609 -19.93 -7.88 -19.26
C ARG A 609 -19.61 -6.68 -18.38
N LEU A 610 -19.74 -6.80 -17.08
CA LEU A 610 -19.43 -5.75 -16.11
C LEU A 610 -17.94 -5.37 -16.15
N LEU A 611 -17.06 -6.35 -16.30
CA LEU A 611 -15.62 -6.15 -16.49
C LEU A 611 -15.35 -5.16 -17.63
N HIS A 612 -15.96 -5.39 -18.82
CA HIS A 612 -15.76 -4.52 -19.99
C HIS A 612 -16.33 -3.12 -19.77
N LEU A 613 -17.46 -2.99 -19.06
CA LEU A 613 -18.07 -1.69 -18.79
C LEU A 613 -17.25 -0.85 -17.81
N ILE A 614 -16.56 -1.47 -16.84
CA ILE A 614 -15.76 -0.76 -15.85
C ILE A 614 -14.33 -0.53 -16.36
N ASN A 615 -13.72 -1.52 -17.04
CA ASN A 615 -12.32 -1.46 -17.49
C ASN A 615 -12.18 -0.70 -18.81
N ARG A 616 -12.36 0.61 -18.77
CA ARG A 616 -12.25 1.49 -19.92
C ARG A 616 -11.52 2.78 -19.56
N ASN A 617 -11.00 3.51 -20.54
CA ASN A 617 -10.35 4.80 -20.42
C ASN A 617 -9.29 4.82 -19.29
N GLU A 618 -9.39 5.71 -18.30
CA GLU A 618 -8.45 5.90 -17.18
C GLU A 618 -8.34 4.68 -16.26
N VAL A 619 -9.33 3.80 -16.28
CA VAL A 619 -9.33 2.57 -15.47
C VAL A 619 -8.54 1.46 -16.13
N ASP A 620 -8.40 1.44 -17.46
CA ASP A 620 -7.67 0.41 -18.19
C ASP A 620 -6.15 0.53 -17.99
N ALA A 621 -5.65 -0.27 -17.04
CA ALA A 621 -4.23 -0.28 -16.70
C ALA A 621 -3.34 -0.87 -17.80
N GLU A 622 -3.86 -1.75 -18.63
CA GLU A 622 -3.10 -2.34 -19.74
C GLU A 622 -2.92 -1.33 -20.88
N ALA A 623 -3.98 -0.61 -21.23
CA ALA A 623 -3.90 0.48 -22.20
C ALA A 623 -2.93 1.58 -21.73
N GLU A 624 -2.98 1.93 -20.42
CA GLU A 624 -2.03 2.87 -19.81
C GLU A 624 -0.57 2.40 -19.97
N LEU A 625 -0.29 1.13 -19.64
CA LEU A 625 1.06 0.59 -19.77
C LEU A 625 1.54 0.58 -21.23
N ARG A 626 0.68 0.21 -22.18
CA ARG A 626 1.01 0.23 -23.62
C ARG A 626 1.38 1.63 -24.11
N LYS A 627 0.67 2.68 -23.65
CA LYS A 627 1.00 4.07 -23.97
C LYS A 627 2.34 4.52 -23.37
N SER A 628 2.81 3.82 -22.32
CA SER A 628 4.07 4.14 -21.63
C SER A 628 5.31 3.47 -22.24
N LEU A 629 5.11 2.47 -23.11
CA LEU A 629 6.19 1.76 -23.84
C LEU A 629 6.60 2.54 -25.08
#